data_09f3a58a795217d030e7f291be872e0d
#
_entry.id   09f3a58a795217d030e7f291be872e0d
#
_cell.length_a   1.000
_cell.length_b   1.000
_cell.length_c   1.000
_cell.angle_alpha   90.00
_cell.angle_beta   90.00
_cell.angle_gamma   90.00
#
_symmetry.space_group_name_H-M   'P 1'
#
loop_
_entity.id
_entity.type
_entity.pdbx_description
1 polymer ?
#
loop_
_entity_poly.entity_id
_entity_poly.type
_entity_poly.pdbx_seq_one_letter_code
_entity_poly.pdbx_strand_id
1 'polypeptide(L)'
;MKVGIDSYCYHRYFGEVYPQQAPPPLKMTLEGFIERACELEVDGVSLESCFFPSFDRSYLHEVKCHLDERGLERVFAWGHPDGLEGGTNEAAYADMVRSLEYAREIGATVMRVVGSSLRFRHQPHPPQLERLTALFRKAVPIAEQQGIRLAVENHIDFTSDEMLCLLDAVDSPYLGINFDTGNFLRLLDDPVKGMAKLAARVYATHIKDLKIQTGIAPDEWFFFSSTPVGDGLIDNQKLVQMLAEAQFDGLLAVEIDFLHPDYQEDEDLAVAMSVQELKRLASAVIIPPASAASRMA
;
A
#
# COMPACT_ATOMS: atom_id res chain seq x y z
N MET A 1 -10.41 9.24 9.30
CA MET A 1 -9.36 8.37 8.70
C MET A 1 -8.35 8.07 9.78
N LYS A 2 -7.73 6.92 9.71
CA LYS A 2 -6.76 6.40 10.66
C LYS A 2 -5.37 6.49 10.07
N VAL A 3 -4.36 6.71 10.89
CA VAL A 3 -2.96 6.78 10.45
C VAL A 3 -2.28 5.44 10.76
N GLY A 4 -1.55 4.91 9.81
CA GLY A 4 -0.81 3.66 9.95
C GLY A 4 0.59 3.75 9.37
N ILE A 5 1.34 2.66 9.51
CA ILE A 5 2.64 2.46 8.86
C ILE A 5 2.66 1.11 8.15
N ASP A 6 3.32 1.07 7.00
CA ASP A 6 3.61 -0.20 6.34
C ASP A 6 4.96 -0.76 6.83
N SER A 7 5.04 -2.07 6.98
CA SER A 7 6.26 -2.74 7.42
C SER A 7 7.41 -2.60 6.40
N TYR A 8 7.09 -2.29 5.14
CA TYR A 8 8.10 -2.01 4.12
C TYR A 8 8.93 -0.77 4.40
N CYS A 9 8.44 0.18 5.24
CA CYS A 9 9.25 1.29 5.75
C CYS A 9 10.57 0.83 6.37
N TYR A 10 10.59 -0.38 6.92
CA TYR A 10 11.75 -0.97 7.60
C TYR A 10 12.33 -2.17 6.84
N HIS A 11 12.11 -2.27 5.51
CA HIS A 11 12.55 -3.41 4.68
C HIS A 11 14.03 -3.76 4.90
N ARG A 12 14.92 -2.74 5.00
CA ARG A 12 16.35 -2.95 5.29
C ARG A 12 16.57 -3.64 6.64
N TYR A 13 15.79 -3.27 7.66
CA TYR A 13 15.88 -3.84 9.01
C TYR A 13 15.36 -5.28 9.04
N PHE A 14 14.46 -5.65 8.14
CA PHE A 14 14.03 -7.03 7.91
C PHE A 14 15.02 -7.83 7.06
N GLY A 15 15.99 -7.17 6.42
CA GLY A 15 17.06 -7.81 5.67
C GLY A 15 16.92 -7.67 4.15
N GLU A 16 15.92 -6.96 3.64
CA GLU A 16 15.80 -6.60 2.25
C GLU A 16 16.56 -5.30 1.97
N VAL A 17 17.79 -5.41 1.50
CA VAL A 17 18.70 -4.29 1.29
C VAL A 17 18.96 -4.14 -0.21
N TYR A 18 18.62 -2.99 -0.77
CA TYR A 18 18.92 -2.69 -2.18
C TYR A 18 20.45 -2.50 -2.38
N PRO A 19 20.96 -2.75 -3.60
CA PRO A 19 22.41 -2.62 -3.89
C PRO A 19 23.01 -1.25 -3.56
N GLN A 20 22.18 -0.20 -3.57
CA GLN A 20 22.57 1.18 -3.31
C GLN A 20 22.51 1.56 -1.82
N GLN A 21 22.01 0.69 -0.96
CA GLN A 21 21.82 0.95 0.46
C GLN A 21 22.87 0.23 1.31
N ALA A 22 23.21 0.82 2.46
CA ALA A 22 24.01 0.13 3.47
C ALA A 22 23.13 -0.80 4.33
N PRO A 23 23.69 -1.91 4.85
CA PRO A 23 22.97 -2.71 5.84
C PRO A 23 22.67 -1.88 7.09
N PRO A 24 21.46 -2.02 7.68
CA PRO A 24 21.11 -1.28 8.89
C PRO A 24 21.92 -1.80 10.10
N PRO A 25 22.11 -0.97 11.14
CA PRO A 25 22.86 -1.37 12.33
C PRO A 25 22.16 -2.44 13.18
N LEU A 26 20.85 -2.52 13.08
CA LEU A 26 19.98 -3.43 13.84
C LEU A 26 19.05 -4.19 12.90
N LYS A 27 18.62 -5.37 13.34
CA LYS A 27 17.55 -6.14 12.67
C LYS A 27 16.24 -5.91 13.41
N MET A 28 15.16 -5.93 12.67
CA MET A 28 13.79 -5.86 13.17
C MET A 28 13.09 -7.20 13.01
N THR A 29 12.26 -7.57 13.98
CA THR A 29 11.30 -8.67 13.87
C THR A 29 9.90 -8.10 13.65
N LEU A 30 8.94 -8.95 13.28
CA LEU A 30 7.57 -8.51 13.11
C LEU A 30 6.98 -7.96 14.42
N GLU A 31 7.29 -8.59 15.55
CA GLU A 31 6.90 -8.14 16.89
C GLU A 31 7.53 -6.77 17.21
N GLY A 32 8.82 -6.58 16.89
CA GLY A 32 9.50 -5.30 17.06
C GLY A 32 8.89 -4.18 16.22
N PHE A 33 8.42 -4.50 15.02
CA PHE A 33 7.68 -3.56 14.19
C PHE A 33 6.32 -3.19 14.80
N ILE A 34 5.57 -4.18 15.34
CA ILE A 34 4.29 -3.93 16.03
C ILE A 34 4.50 -3.04 17.27
N GLU A 35 5.56 -3.29 18.05
CA GLU A 35 5.89 -2.42 19.19
C GLU A 35 6.24 -1.00 18.71
N ARG A 36 7.01 -0.87 17.62
CA ARG A 36 7.34 0.45 17.07
C ARG A 36 6.10 1.20 16.59
N ALA A 37 5.14 0.52 16.01
CA ALA A 37 3.84 1.10 15.65
C ALA A 37 3.12 1.67 16.89
N CYS A 38 3.15 0.94 18.00
CA CYS A 38 2.60 1.43 19.28
C CYS A 38 3.33 2.66 19.81
N GLU A 39 4.67 2.68 19.76
CA GLU A 39 5.46 3.84 20.19
C GLU A 39 5.19 5.09 19.35
N LEU A 40 4.89 4.91 18.07
CA LEU A 40 4.47 5.97 17.15
C LEU A 40 2.99 6.36 17.34
N GLU A 41 2.26 5.63 18.20
CA GLU A 41 0.83 5.87 18.48
C GLU A 41 -0.01 5.90 17.19
N VAL A 42 0.24 4.97 16.26
CA VAL A 42 -0.58 4.83 15.05
C VAL A 42 -1.80 3.97 15.31
N ASP A 43 -2.82 4.11 14.44
CA ASP A 43 -4.08 3.39 14.56
C ASP A 43 -4.04 1.98 13.95
N GLY A 44 -3.00 1.68 13.17
CA GLY A 44 -2.89 0.38 12.51
C GLY A 44 -1.63 0.20 11.69
N VAL A 45 -1.52 -0.98 11.09
CA VAL A 45 -0.34 -1.42 10.33
C VAL A 45 -0.72 -2.09 9.03
N SER A 46 0.13 -1.98 8.02
CA SER A 46 0.13 -2.82 6.83
C SER A 46 1.32 -3.78 6.92
N LEU A 47 1.06 -5.07 6.82
CA LEU A 47 2.03 -6.11 7.12
C LEU A 47 2.39 -6.89 5.86
N GLU A 48 3.62 -6.68 5.37
CA GLU A 48 4.17 -7.41 4.22
C GLU A 48 4.40 -8.88 4.56
N SER A 49 3.83 -9.77 3.77
CA SER A 49 3.90 -11.21 3.99
C SER A 49 5.34 -11.76 3.93
N CYS A 50 6.23 -11.12 3.16
CA CYS A 50 7.63 -11.51 3.08
C CYS A 50 8.42 -11.31 4.39
N PHE A 51 7.91 -10.54 5.35
CA PHE A 51 8.53 -10.31 6.65
C PHE A 51 7.97 -11.22 7.76
N PHE A 52 7.00 -12.08 7.45
CA PHE A 52 6.53 -13.08 8.39
C PHE A 52 7.52 -14.23 8.49
N PRO A 53 8.00 -14.59 9.70
CA PRO A 53 8.92 -15.72 9.85
C PRO A 53 8.23 -17.08 9.65
N SER A 54 6.91 -17.14 9.84
CA SER A 54 6.10 -18.36 9.65
C SER A 54 4.65 -18.00 9.30
N PHE A 55 4.00 -18.90 8.57
CA PHE A 55 2.55 -18.89 8.34
C PHE A 55 1.84 -20.02 9.09
N ASP A 56 2.47 -20.61 10.08
CA ASP A 56 1.84 -21.58 10.95
C ASP A 56 0.68 -20.92 11.70
N ARG A 57 -0.42 -21.65 11.84
CA ARG A 57 -1.64 -21.13 12.44
C ARG A 57 -1.44 -20.59 13.86
N SER A 58 -0.55 -21.23 14.65
CA SER A 58 -0.20 -20.78 16.00
C SER A 58 0.45 -19.40 15.96
N TYR A 59 1.42 -19.19 15.05
CA TYR A 59 2.11 -17.92 14.90
C TYR A 59 1.17 -16.81 14.40
N LEU A 60 0.35 -17.09 13.40
CA LEU A 60 -0.65 -16.13 12.91
C LEU A 60 -1.64 -15.73 14.00
N HIS A 61 -2.03 -16.67 14.87
CA HIS A 61 -2.86 -16.39 16.03
C HIS A 61 -2.14 -15.49 17.06
N GLU A 62 -0.86 -15.73 17.33
CA GLU A 62 -0.05 -14.86 18.18
C GLU A 62 0.03 -13.43 17.64
N VAL A 63 0.32 -13.27 16.35
CA VAL A 63 0.30 -11.96 15.67
C VAL A 63 -1.06 -11.29 15.83
N LYS A 64 -2.14 -12.03 15.58
CA LYS A 64 -3.50 -11.51 15.77
C LYS A 64 -3.73 -11.02 17.20
N CYS A 65 -3.37 -11.81 18.21
CA CYS A 65 -3.51 -11.42 19.62
C CYS A 65 -2.72 -10.14 19.92
N HIS A 66 -1.47 -10.05 19.44
CA HIS A 66 -0.65 -8.85 19.63
C HIS A 66 -1.29 -7.59 19.05
N LEU A 67 -1.87 -7.69 17.85
CA LEU A 67 -2.56 -6.56 17.21
C LEU A 67 -3.86 -6.20 17.94
N ASP A 68 -4.65 -7.20 18.35
CA ASP A 68 -5.92 -6.99 19.05
C ASP A 68 -5.73 -6.37 20.44
N GLU A 69 -4.74 -6.83 21.21
CA GLU A 69 -4.40 -6.30 22.53
C GLU A 69 -3.98 -4.83 22.49
N ARG A 70 -3.41 -4.39 21.36
CA ARG A 70 -2.97 -3.00 21.14
C ARG A 70 -3.99 -2.15 20.38
N GLY A 71 -5.11 -2.75 19.97
CA GLY A 71 -6.15 -2.07 19.22
C GLY A 71 -5.71 -1.64 17.82
N LEU A 72 -4.69 -2.29 17.25
CA LEU A 72 -4.16 -1.94 15.92
C LEU A 72 -5.02 -2.56 14.81
N GLU A 73 -5.50 -1.73 13.90
CA GLU A 73 -6.03 -2.22 12.64
C GLU A 73 -4.93 -2.78 11.74
N ARG A 74 -5.31 -3.66 10.81
CA ARG A 74 -4.34 -4.31 9.94
C ARG A 74 -4.82 -4.48 8.52
N VAL A 75 -3.90 -4.23 7.60
CA VAL A 75 -3.94 -4.66 6.21
C VAL A 75 -2.92 -5.79 6.07
N PHE A 76 -3.27 -6.88 5.41
CA PHE A 76 -2.31 -7.90 5.02
C PHE A 76 -1.79 -7.55 3.63
N ALA A 77 -0.49 -7.37 3.47
CA ALA A 77 0.11 -7.07 2.18
C ALA A 77 0.78 -8.35 1.63
N TRP A 78 0.24 -8.85 0.51
CA TRP A 78 0.86 -9.97 -0.19
C TRP A 78 2.12 -9.48 -0.91
N GLY A 79 3.29 -9.72 -0.27
CA GLY A 79 4.60 -9.27 -0.71
C GLY A 79 5.23 -10.27 -1.67
N HIS A 80 4.93 -10.15 -2.96
CA HIS A 80 5.62 -10.87 -4.03
C HIS A 80 6.40 -9.88 -4.89
N PRO A 81 7.71 -10.10 -5.15
CA PRO A 81 8.59 -9.09 -5.77
C PRO A 81 8.07 -8.53 -7.10
N ASP A 82 7.49 -9.38 -7.94
CA ASP A 82 6.98 -9.03 -9.27
C ASP A 82 5.45 -9.18 -9.38
N GLY A 83 4.78 -9.35 -8.24
CA GLY A 83 3.34 -9.56 -8.20
C GLY A 83 2.89 -10.77 -9.02
N LEU A 84 1.78 -10.60 -9.75
CA LEU A 84 1.26 -11.63 -10.66
C LEU A 84 1.97 -11.65 -12.04
N GLU A 85 3.05 -10.86 -12.21
CA GLU A 85 3.82 -10.72 -13.45
C GLU A 85 2.92 -10.41 -14.67
N GLY A 86 2.01 -9.45 -14.51
CA GLY A 86 1.03 -9.13 -15.55
C GLY A 86 0.09 -10.28 -15.91
N GLY A 87 -0.14 -11.17 -14.93
CA GLY A 87 -1.05 -12.30 -15.05
C GLY A 87 -0.45 -13.55 -15.71
N THR A 88 0.88 -13.68 -15.76
CA THR A 88 1.56 -14.84 -16.35
C THR A 88 2.07 -15.85 -15.35
N ASN A 89 2.14 -15.50 -14.06
CA ASN A 89 2.67 -16.37 -13.01
C ASN A 89 1.54 -17.10 -12.26
N GLU A 90 1.24 -18.34 -12.67
CA GLU A 90 0.23 -19.17 -12.01
C GLU A 90 0.61 -19.57 -10.58
N ALA A 91 1.89 -19.73 -10.29
CA ALA A 91 2.36 -20.06 -8.93
C ALA A 91 2.15 -18.87 -7.98
N ALA A 92 2.47 -17.64 -8.41
CA ALA A 92 2.20 -16.43 -7.66
C ALA A 92 0.68 -16.23 -7.43
N TYR A 93 -0.15 -16.53 -8.44
CA TYR A 93 -1.60 -16.49 -8.28
C TYR A 93 -2.09 -17.49 -7.22
N ALA A 94 -1.62 -18.72 -7.25
CA ALA A 94 -1.98 -19.74 -6.26
C ALA A 94 -1.53 -19.35 -4.84
N ASP A 95 -0.36 -18.71 -4.73
CA ASP A 95 0.15 -18.21 -3.45
C ASP A 95 -0.66 -17.01 -2.95
N MET A 96 -1.02 -16.06 -3.81
CA MET A 96 -1.91 -14.95 -3.48
C MET A 96 -3.26 -15.45 -2.97
N VAL A 97 -3.87 -16.43 -3.64
CA VAL A 97 -5.15 -17.01 -3.21
C VAL A 97 -5.02 -17.71 -1.85
N ARG A 98 -3.92 -18.43 -1.60
CA ARG A 98 -3.64 -19.05 -0.29
C ARG A 98 -3.49 -18.00 0.80
N SER A 99 -2.87 -16.88 0.49
CA SER A 99 -2.64 -15.77 1.42
C SER A 99 -3.91 -15.11 1.94
N LEU A 100 -5.05 -15.30 1.28
CA LEU A 100 -6.36 -14.91 1.82
C LEU A 100 -6.67 -15.61 3.16
N GLU A 101 -6.26 -16.88 3.32
CA GLU A 101 -6.40 -17.58 4.60
C GLU A 101 -5.52 -16.94 5.68
N TYR A 102 -4.27 -16.58 5.36
CA TYR A 102 -3.37 -15.92 6.30
C TYR A 102 -3.89 -14.54 6.72
N ALA A 103 -4.38 -13.75 5.77
CA ALA A 103 -5.01 -12.47 6.03
C ALA A 103 -6.20 -12.61 7.01
N ARG A 104 -7.06 -13.62 6.78
CA ARG A 104 -8.19 -13.91 7.69
C ARG A 104 -7.71 -14.33 9.08
N GLU A 105 -6.71 -15.19 9.18
CA GLU A 105 -6.22 -15.71 10.48
C GLU A 105 -5.63 -14.58 11.34
N ILE A 106 -4.98 -13.56 10.75
CA ILE A 106 -4.54 -12.37 11.51
C ILE A 106 -5.66 -11.34 11.73
N GLY A 107 -6.86 -11.57 11.21
CA GLY A 107 -8.01 -10.68 11.36
C GLY A 107 -8.01 -9.46 10.43
N ALA A 108 -7.28 -9.50 9.31
CA ALA A 108 -7.37 -8.47 8.28
C ALA A 108 -8.67 -8.59 7.49
N THR A 109 -9.22 -7.46 7.07
CA THR A 109 -10.39 -7.37 6.19
C THR A 109 -10.04 -6.86 4.79
N VAL A 110 -8.81 -6.40 4.62
CA VAL A 110 -8.24 -5.96 3.35
C VAL A 110 -6.92 -6.68 3.12
N MET A 111 -6.71 -7.17 1.90
CA MET A 111 -5.45 -7.72 1.45
C MET A 111 -4.95 -6.92 0.25
N ARG A 112 -3.79 -6.26 0.42
CA ARG A 112 -3.07 -5.63 -0.69
C ARG A 112 -2.46 -6.71 -1.56
N VAL A 113 -2.55 -6.53 -2.89
CA VAL A 113 -2.00 -7.43 -3.90
C VAL A 113 -1.35 -6.63 -5.02
N VAL A 114 -0.39 -7.23 -5.72
CA VAL A 114 0.33 -6.60 -6.83
C VAL A 114 0.03 -7.33 -8.14
N GLY A 115 -0.47 -6.60 -9.14
CA GLY A 115 -0.82 -7.18 -10.44
C GLY A 115 0.38 -7.39 -11.36
N SER A 116 1.31 -6.43 -11.35
CA SER A 116 2.52 -6.43 -12.16
C SER A 116 3.62 -5.68 -11.42
N SER A 117 4.74 -5.40 -12.09
CA SER A 117 5.83 -4.63 -11.48
C SER A 117 6.56 -3.78 -12.50
N LEU A 118 7.46 -2.93 -12.00
CA LEU A 118 8.44 -2.18 -12.76
C LEU A 118 9.11 -2.98 -13.89
N ARG A 119 9.38 -4.28 -13.65
CA ARG A 119 10.02 -5.19 -14.60
C ARG A 119 9.21 -5.41 -15.88
N PHE A 120 7.89 -5.30 -15.78
CA PHE A 120 6.95 -5.55 -16.87
C PHE A 120 6.36 -4.27 -17.48
N ARG A 121 6.68 -3.10 -16.93
CA ARG A 121 6.08 -1.79 -17.32
C ARG A 121 6.29 -1.40 -18.77
N HIS A 122 7.30 -1.94 -19.45
CA HIS A 122 7.61 -1.66 -20.86
C HIS A 122 7.06 -2.74 -21.81
N GLN A 123 6.43 -3.78 -21.28
CA GLN A 123 5.73 -4.76 -22.09
C GLN A 123 4.34 -4.24 -22.45
N PRO A 124 3.69 -4.74 -23.52
CA PRO A 124 2.34 -4.30 -23.89
C PRO A 124 1.34 -4.46 -22.72
N HIS A 125 0.71 -3.36 -22.30
CA HIS A 125 -0.21 -3.35 -21.16
C HIS A 125 -1.57 -4.03 -21.46
N PRO A 126 -2.21 -3.87 -22.65
CA PRO A 126 -3.51 -4.49 -22.88
C PRO A 126 -3.57 -5.99 -22.63
N PRO A 127 -2.58 -6.82 -23.07
CA PRO A 127 -2.57 -8.24 -22.73
C PRO A 127 -2.35 -8.53 -21.25
N GLN A 128 -1.61 -7.68 -20.52
CA GLN A 128 -1.44 -7.82 -19.06
C GLN A 128 -2.77 -7.56 -18.35
N LEU A 129 -3.45 -6.46 -18.66
CA LEU A 129 -4.74 -6.11 -18.08
C LEU A 129 -5.82 -7.15 -18.37
N GLU A 130 -5.85 -7.73 -19.58
CA GLU A 130 -6.77 -8.81 -19.92
C GLU A 130 -6.54 -10.06 -19.04
N ARG A 131 -5.28 -10.50 -18.89
CA ARG A 131 -4.95 -11.64 -18.04
C ARG A 131 -5.25 -11.35 -16.56
N LEU A 132 -4.86 -10.17 -16.05
CA LEU A 132 -5.14 -9.76 -14.68
C LEU A 132 -6.64 -9.70 -14.40
N THR A 133 -7.43 -9.16 -15.32
CA THR A 133 -8.90 -9.17 -15.23
C THR A 133 -9.43 -10.59 -15.06
N ALA A 134 -8.95 -11.53 -15.88
CA ALA A 134 -9.36 -12.93 -15.80
C ALA A 134 -8.96 -13.59 -14.47
N LEU A 135 -7.76 -13.28 -13.93
CA LEU A 135 -7.31 -13.80 -12.63
C LEU A 135 -8.10 -13.20 -11.48
N PHE A 136 -8.31 -11.88 -11.45
CA PHE A 136 -9.07 -11.23 -10.38
C PHE A 136 -10.54 -11.66 -10.37
N ARG A 137 -11.16 -11.88 -11.54
CA ARG A 137 -12.53 -12.47 -11.61
C ARG A 137 -12.60 -13.86 -10.97
N LYS A 138 -11.52 -14.63 -10.98
CA LYS A 138 -11.44 -15.93 -10.28
C LYS A 138 -11.15 -15.77 -8.79
N ALA A 139 -10.33 -14.80 -8.40
CA ALA A 139 -9.94 -14.56 -7.01
C ALA A 139 -11.05 -13.92 -6.17
N VAL A 140 -11.82 -13.00 -6.76
CA VAL A 140 -12.87 -12.24 -6.06
C VAL A 140 -13.90 -13.11 -5.34
N PRO A 141 -14.49 -14.17 -5.91
CA PRO A 141 -15.43 -15.03 -5.19
C PRO A 141 -14.79 -15.73 -3.99
N ILE A 142 -13.49 -16.04 -4.05
CA ILE A 142 -12.75 -16.68 -2.95
C ILE A 142 -12.52 -15.64 -1.84
N ALA A 143 -12.11 -14.43 -2.21
CA ALA A 143 -11.92 -13.33 -1.28
C ALA A 143 -13.23 -12.96 -0.55
N GLU A 144 -14.36 -12.91 -1.28
CA GLU A 144 -15.69 -12.69 -0.73
C GLU A 144 -16.06 -13.76 0.31
N GLN A 145 -15.83 -15.04 0.02
CA GLN A 145 -16.08 -16.14 0.96
C GLN A 145 -15.23 -16.04 2.24
N GLN A 146 -14.04 -15.42 2.15
CA GLN A 146 -13.17 -15.17 3.29
C GLN A 146 -13.50 -13.86 4.02
N GLY A 147 -14.41 -13.04 3.47
CA GLY A 147 -14.73 -11.71 4.01
C GLY A 147 -13.59 -10.69 3.82
N ILE A 148 -12.73 -10.88 2.79
CA ILE A 148 -11.56 -10.03 2.53
C ILE A 148 -11.76 -9.27 1.24
N ARG A 149 -11.52 -7.96 1.25
CA ARG A 149 -11.45 -7.13 0.05
C ARG A 149 -10.02 -7.13 -0.49
N LEU A 150 -9.87 -7.40 -1.78
CA LEU A 150 -8.59 -7.26 -2.47
C LEU A 150 -8.37 -5.80 -2.84
N ALA A 151 -7.18 -5.28 -2.55
CA ALA A 151 -6.74 -3.94 -2.90
C ALA A 151 -5.53 -4.07 -3.83
N VAL A 152 -5.75 -3.96 -5.15
CA VAL A 152 -4.65 -4.03 -6.12
C VAL A 152 -3.86 -2.72 -6.09
N GLU A 153 -2.54 -2.81 -5.92
CA GLU A 153 -1.68 -1.64 -5.87
C GLU A 153 -1.26 -1.19 -7.28
N ASN A 154 -1.18 0.12 -7.48
CA ASN A 154 -0.43 0.72 -8.57
C ASN A 154 1.07 0.68 -8.25
N HIS A 155 1.79 -0.31 -8.79
CA HIS A 155 3.16 -0.67 -8.37
C HIS A 155 4.21 -0.34 -9.44
N ILE A 156 4.26 0.93 -9.92
CA ILE A 156 5.12 1.43 -11.03
C ILE A 156 4.90 0.60 -12.32
N ASP A 157 3.68 0.16 -12.53
CA ASP A 157 3.27 -0.73 -13.61
C ASP A 157 2.24 -0.08 -14.54
N PHE A 158 1.09 0.31 -14.00
CA PHE A 158 -0.05 0.85 -14.74
C PHE A 158 -0.39 2.27 -14.33
N THR A 159 -0.86 3.05 -15.30
CA THR A 159 -1.40 4.40 -15.09
C THR A 159 -2.75 4.37 -14.36
N SER A 160 -3.19 5.51 -13.84
CA SER A 160 -4.48 5.64 -13.18
C SER A 160 -5.68 5.30 -14.08
N ASP A 161 -5.58 5.57 -15.39
CA ASP A 161 -6.60 5.17 -16.36
C ASP A 161 -6.63 3.65 -16.57
N GLU A 162 -5.48 3.00 -16.61
CA GLU A 162 -5.37 1.55 -16.75
C GLU A 162 -5.83 0.82 -15.49
N MET A 163 -5.52 1.36 -14.30
CA MET A 163 -6.04 0.83 -13.03
C MET A 163 -7.56 0.95 -12.97
N LEU A 164 -8.12 2.08 -13.38
CA LEU A 164 -9.58 2.24 -13.48
C LEU A 164 -10.20 1.22 -14.44
N CYS A 165 -9.61 1.04 -15.64
CA CYS A 165 -10.05 0.04 -16.61
C CYS A 165 -10.03 -1.39 -16.02
N LEU A 166 -9.00 -1.75 -15.27
CA LEU A 166 -8.91 -3.07 -14.60
C LEU A 166 -10.05 -3.25 -13.59
N LEU A 167 -10.25 -2.25 -12.71
CA LEU A 167 -11.31 -2.30 -11.69
C LEU A 167 -12.69 -2.37 -12.31
N ASP A 168 -12.96 -1.58 -13.35
CA ASP A 168 -14.25 -1.58 -14.06
C ASP A 168 -14.48 -2.90 -14.83
N ALA A 169 -13.42 -3.45 -15.43
CA ALA A 169 -13.51 -4.74 -16.11
C ALA A 169 -13.84 -5.90 -15.16
N VAL A 170 -13.33 -5.89 -13.93
CA VAL A 170 -13.66 -6.92 -12.92
C VAL A 170 -15.05 -6.68 -12.33
N ASP A 171 -15.41 -5.42 -12.08
CA ASP A 171 -16.70 -4.94 -11.58
C ASP A 171 -17.19 -5.69 -10.33
N SER A 172 -16.42 -5.56 -9.23
CA SER A 172 -16.76 -6.22 -7.97
C SER A 172 -16.49 -5.32 -6.76
N PRO A 173 -17.37 -5.35 -5.74
CA PRO A 173 -17.12 -4.66 -4.47
C PRO A 173 -16.01 -5.30 -3.63
N TYR A 174 -15.50 -6.47 -4.03
CA TYR A 174 -14.36 -7.14 -3.38
C TYR A 174 -13.03 -6.90 -4.09
N LEU A 175 -13.00 -6.03 -5.13
CA LEU A 175 -11.77 -5.54 -5.74
C LEU A 175 -11.76 -4.01 -5.77
N GLY A 176 -10.78 -3.42 -5.13
CA GLY A 176 -10.49 -2.00 -5.16
C GLY A 176 -9.00 -1.76 -5.36
N ILE A 177 -8.55 -0.56 -5.02
CA ILE A 177 -7.14 -0.17 -5.15
C ILE A 177 -6.50 0.03 -3.77
N ASN A 178 -5.25 -0.43 -3.62
CA ASN A 178 -4.31 0.15 -2.68
C ASN A 178 -3.65 1.33 -3.39
N PHE A 179 -4.08 2.55 -3.04
CA PHE A 179 -3.61 3.74 -3.73
C PHE A 179 -2.25 4.15 -3.18
N ASP A 180 -1.21 3.92 -3.97
CA ASP A 180 0.14 4.40 -3.68
C ASP A 180 0.33 5.78 -4.31
N THR A 181 0.58 6.79 -3.47
CA THR A 181 0.70 8.18 -3.91
C THR A 181 1.98 8.45 -4.70
N GLY A 182 3.05 7.70 -4.41
CA GLY A 182 4.37 7.88 -5.05
C GLY A 182 4.50 7.16 -6.39
N ASN A 183 3.93 5.96 -6.49
CA ASN A 183 4.15 5.12 -7.67
C ASN A 183 3.52 5.68 -8.94
N PHE A 184 2.40 6.42 -8.86
CA PHE A 184 1.89 7.16 -10.01
C PHE A 184 2.86 8.26 -10.46
N LEU A 185 3.46 9.02 -9.51
CA LEU A 185 4.44 10.05 -9.87
C LEU A 185 5.66 9.45 -10.58
N ARG A 186 6.10 8.26 -10.21
CA ARG A 186 7.19 7.53 -10.88
C ARG A 186 6.87 7.13 -12.32
N LEU A 187 5.59 7.07 -12.68
CA LEU A 187 5.11 6.91 -14.05
C LEU A 187 4.82 8.24 -14.75
N LEU A 188 5.11 9.38 -14.10
CA LEU A 188 4.73 10.73 -14.54
C LEU A 188 3.20 10.87 -14.71
N ASP A 189 2.42 10.06 -14.02
CA ASP A 189 0.98 10.22 -13.84
C ASP A 189 0.70 11.03 -12.57
N ASP A 190 -0.14 12.04 -12.68
CA ASP A 190 -0.44 12.97 -11.58
C ASP A 190 -1.29 12.28 -10.50
N PRO A 191 -0.76 12.07 -9.27
CA PRO A 191 -1.50 11.37 -8.21
C PRO A 191 -2.84 12.03 -7.86
N VAL A 192 -2.95 13.37 -7.94
CA VAL A 192 -4.20 14.09 -7.67
C VAL A 192 -5.24 13.79 -8.75
N LYS A 193 -4.84 13.72 -10.02
CA LYS A 193 -5.75 13.32 -11.10
C LYS A 193 -6.10 11.84 -11.00
N GLY A 194 -5.15 11.00 -10.61
CA GLY A 194 -5.40 9.58 -10.32
C GLY A 194 -6.42 9.39 -9.19
N MET A 195 -6.26 10.11 -8.08
CA MET A 195 -7.18 10.08 -6.97
C MET A 195 -8.60 10.53 -7.39
N ALA A 196 -8.72 11.55 -8.24
CA ALA A 196 -10.03 12.01 -8.72
C ALA A 196 -10.84 10.92 -9.46
N LYS A 197 -10.15 9.96 -10.06
CA LYS A 197 -10.79 8.82 -10.77
C LYS A 197 -11.06 7.64 -9.82
N LEU A 198 -10.20 7.42 -8.83
CA LEU A 198 -10.10 6.17 -8.09
C LEU A 198 -10.56 6.26 -6.62
N ALA A 199 -10.79 7.46 -6.08
CA ALA A 199 -11.04 7.66 -4.64
C ALA A 199 -12.18 6.79 -4.08
N ALA A 200 -13.27 6.60 -4.82
CA ALA A 200 -14.40 5.76 -4.42
C ALA A 200 -14.09 4.24 -4.41
N ARG A 201 -12.95 3.84 -4.95
CA ARG A 201 -12.51 2.45 -5.08
C ARG A 201 -11.29 2.16 -4.19
N VAL A 202 -10.85 3.13 -3.36
CA VAL A 202 -9.69 2.96 -2.46
C VAL A 202 -10.09 2.11 -1.26
N TYR A 203 -9.38 1.01 -1.03
CA TYR A 203 -9.56 0.12 0.12
C TYR A 203 -8.37 0.12 1.07
N ALA A 204 -7.19 0.47 0.56
CA ALA A 204 -5.98 0.68 1.33
C ALA A 204 -5.13 1.77 0.66
N THR A 205 -4.13 2.28 1.36
CA THR A 205 -3.22 3.29 0.82
C THR A 205 -1.78 3.01 1.20
N HIS A 206 -0.86 3.41 0.32
CA HIS A 206 0.52 3.71 0.67
C HIS A 206 0.75 5.20 0.45
N ILE A 207 0.96 5.91 1.55
CA ILE A 207 1.20 7.36 1.50
C ILE A 207 2.71 7.58 1.50
N LYS A 208 3.20 7.91 0.33
CA LYS A 208 4.59 8.32 0.07
C LYS A 208 4.67 9.82 -0.17
N ASP A 209 5.85 10.37 0.02
CA ASP A 209 6.26 11.63 -0.59
C ASP A 209 7.64 11.47 -1.21
N LEU A 210 7.91 12.16 -2.29
CA LEU A 210 9.06 11.90 -3.13
C LEU A 210 9.80 13.20 -3.48
N LYS A 211 11.14 13.13 -3.55
CA LYS A 211 12.03 14.14 -4.12
C LYS A 211 12.83 13.58 -5.29
N ILE A 212 13.26 14.46 -6.18
CA ILE A 212 14.21 14.11 -7.23
C ILE A 212 15.60 13.95 -6.61
N GLN A 213 16.20 12.79 -6.82
CA GLN A 213 17.57 12.53 -6.42
C GLN A 213 18.54 12.98 -7.53
N THR A 214 19.29 14.05 -7.27
CA THR A 214 20.27 14.58 -8.23
C THR A 214 21.39 13.59 -8.49
N GLY A 215 21.81 13.47 -9.75
CA GLY A 215 22.88 12.54 -10.15
C GLY A 215 22.41 11.12 -10.48
N ILE A 216 21.14 10.82 -10.30
CA ILE A 216 20.53 9.56 -10.72
C ILE A 216 19.90 9.74 -12.11
N ALA A 217 19.97 8.70 -12.95
CA ALA A 217 19.33 8.72 -14.26
C ALA A 217 17.80 8.74 -14.12
N PRO A 218 17.05 9.50 -14.93
CA PRO A 218 15.60 9.65 -14.79
C PRO A 218 14.79 8.38 -15.02
N ASP A 219 15.36 7.35 -15.64
CA ASP A 219 14.77 6.05 -15.89
C ASP A 219 14.99 5.05 -14.75
N GLU A 220 15.85 5.39 -13.79
CA GLU A 220 15.99 4.61 -12.55
C GLU A 220 14.76 4.81 -11.66
N TRP A 221 14.23 3.72 -11.09
CA TRP A 221 13.00 3.76 -10.31
C TRP A 221 13.10 4.65 -9.06
N PHE A 222 14.29 4.78 -8.50
CA PHE A 222 14.58 5.60 -7.32
C PHE A 222 15.06 7.02 -7.67
N PHE A 223 14.95 7.43 -8.95
CA PHE A 223 15.14 8.85 -9.34
C PHE A 223 14.22 9.77 -8.52
N PHE A 224 12.99 9.33 -8.29
CA PHE A 224 12.10 9.86 -7.27
C PHE A 224 12.25 9.03 -6.00
N SER A 225 13.06 9.52 -5.05
CA SER A 225 13.33 8.85 -3.77
C SER A 225 12.39 9.33 -2.69
N SER A 226 12.06 8.45 -1.73
CA SER A 226 11.14 8.73 -0.63
C SER A 226 11.68 9.80 0.33
N THR A 227 10.79 10.66 0.79
CA THR A 227 11.03 11.64 1.84
C THR A 227 9.94 11.51 2.91
N PRO A 228 10.09 12.10 4.08
CA PRO A 228 8.97 12.28 4.98
C PRO A 228 7.78 12.94 4.29
N VAL A 229 6.57 12.49 4.61
CA VAL A 229 5.33 13.10 4.09
C VAL A 229 5.30 14.59 4.40
N GLY A 230 5.01 15.40 3.39
CA GLY A 230 4.99 16.86 3.46
C GLY A 230 6.30 17.54 3.06
N ASP A 231 7.36 16.77 2.82
CA ASP A 231 8.69 17.29 2.47
C ASP A 231 9.06 17.09 0.99
N GLY A 232 8.13 16.51 0.23
CA GLY A 232 8.33 16.14 -1.18
C GLY A 232 7.49 16.95 -2.16
N LEU A 233 7.22 16.32 -3.31
CA LEU A 233 6.55 16.91 -4.47
C LEU A 233 5.05 16.62 -4.49
N ILE A 234 4.56 15.69 -3.64
CA ILE A 234 3.19 15.19 -3.71
C ILE A 234 2.28 16.04 -2.83
N ASP A 235 1.18 16.52 -3.39
CA ASP A 235 0.16 17.24 -2.62
C ASP A 235 -0.66 16.27 -1.77
N ASN A 236 -0.02 15.69 -0.74
CA ASN A 236 -0.64 14.76 0.18
C ASN A 236 -1.81 15.40 0.95
N GLN A 237 -1.79 16.71 1.20
CA GLN A 237 -2.92 17.41 1.80
C GLN A 237 -4.16 17.29 0.91
N LYS A 238 -4.00 17.51 -0.39
CA LYS A 238 -5.10 17.38 -1.36
C LYS A 238 -5.61 15.95 -1.46
N LEU A 239 -4.70 14.98 -1.50
CA LEU A 239 -5.05 13.56 -1.58
C LEU A 239 -5.83 13.08 -0.34
N VAL A 240 -5.38 13.45 0.86
CA VAL A 240 -6.06 13.13 2.12
C VAL A 240 -7.45 13.79 2.18
N GLN A 241 -7.59 15.03 1.70
CA GLN A 241 -8.89 15.70 1.60
C GLN A 241 -9.84 14.95 0.63
N MET A 242 -9.35 14.50 -0.53
CA MET A 242 -10.15 13.75 -1.51
C MET A 242 -10.57 12.38 -0.98
N LEU A 243 -9.72 11.69 -0.25
CA LEU A 243 -10.07 10.44 0.43
C LEU A 243 -11.18 10.63 1.46
N ALA A 244 -11.14 11.72 2.22
CA ALA A 244 -12.19 12.04 3.18
C ALA A 244 -13.53 12.40 2.51
N GLU A 245 -13.48 13.11 1.39
CA GLU A 245 -14.68 13.42 0.58
C GLU A 245 -15.30 12.14 -0.01
N ALA A 246 -14.47 11.14 -0.33
CA ALA A 246 -14.89 9.81 -0.77
C ALA A 246 -15.31 8.90 0.41
N GLN A 247 -15.30 9.38 1.64
CA GLN A 247 -15.64 8.64 2.85
C GLN A 247 -14.73 7.41 3.11
N PHE A 248 -13.46 7.50 2.70
CA PHE A 248 -12.47 6.48 3.04
C PHE A 248 -12.26 6.44 4.56
N ASP A 249 -12.42 5.26 5.16
CA ASP A 249 -12.32 5.03 6.60
C ASP A 249 -11.13 4.13 7.00
N GLY A 250 -10.34 3.69 6.02
CA GLY A 250 -9.17 2.86 6.22
C GLY A 250 -7.92 3.60 6.70
N LEU A 251 -6.79 2.91 6.61
CA LEU A 251 -5.49 3.42 7.04
C LEU A 251 -4.86 4.33 5.98
N LEU A 252 -4.39 5.50 6.40
CA LEU A 252 -3.37 6.27 5.71
C LEU A 252 -2.01 5.68 6.13
N ALA A 253 -1.56 4.65 5.43
CA ALA A 253 -0.34 3.92 5.79
C ALA A 253 0.88 4.60 5.17
N VAL A 254 1.78 5.13 6.02
CA VAL A 254 3.10 5.61 5.56
C VAL A 254 3.86 4.45 4.91
N GLU A 255 4.45 4.69 3.74
CA GLU A 255 5.43 3.79 3.16
C GLU A 255 6.67 4.56 2.68
N ILE A 256 7.83 4.06 3.09
CA ILE A 256 9.15 4.53 2.66
C ILE A 256 9.86 3.32 2.06
N ASP A 257 10.16 3.38 0.76
CA ASP A 257 10.85 2.29 0.06
C ASP A 257 12.35 2.58 -0.14
N PHE A 258 12.70 3.72 -0.74
CA PHE A 258 14.09 4.13 -0.95
C PHE A 258 14.26 5.56 -0.46
N LEU A 259 14.78 5.71 0.76
CA LEU A 259 14.90 7.01 1.42
C LEU A 259 15.90 7.92 0.70
N HIS A 260 15.52 9.18 0.48
CA HIS A 260 16.39 10.19 -0.14
C HIS A 260 17.65 10.42 0.72
N PRO A 261 18.84 10.57 0.12
CA PRO A 261 20.11 10.72 0.84
C PRO A 261 20.16 11.87 1.84
N ASP A 262 19.31 12.90 1.71
CA ASP A 262 19.21 14.00 2.66
C ASP A 262 18.88 13.52 4.08
N TYR A 263 18.27 12.35 4.22
CA TYR A 263 17.85 11.77 5.52
C TYR A 263 18.81 10.70 6.03
N GLN A 264 20.00 10.52 5.41
CA GLN A 264 21.12 9.71 5.89
C GLN A 264 20.74 8.26 6.25
N GLU A 265 19.81 7.65 5.49
CA GLU A 265 19.29 6.31 5.74
C GLU A 265 18.67 6.12 7.15
N ASP A 266 18.10 7.18 7.72
CA ASP A 266 17.33 7.13 8.96
C ASP A 266 15.84 6.99 8.66
N GLU A 267 15.44 5.77 8.29
CA GLU A 267 14.04 5.44 8.00
C GLU A 267 13.16 5.67 9.22
N ASP A 268 13.65 5.39 10.41
CA ASP A 268 12.87 5.52 11.63
C ASP A 268 12.48 6.99 11.91
N LEU A 269 13.42 7.91 11.73
CA LEU A 269 13.15 9.34 11.81
C LEU A 269 12.16 9.78 10.73
N ALA A 270 12.37 9.32 9.48
CA ALA A 270 11.50 9.68 8.36
C ALA A 270 10.07 9.16 8.53
N VAL A 271 9.90 7.95 9.07
CA VAL A 271 8.59 7.38 9.43
C VAL A 271 7.93 8.20 10.53
N ALA A 272 8.66 8.53 11.60
CA ALA A 272 8.12 9.33 12.71
C ALA A 272 7.64 10.72 12.25
N MET A 273 8.41 11.40 11.39
CA MET A 273 8.03 12.68 10.77
C MET A 273 6.77 12.52 9.91
N SER A 274 6.71 11.47 9.09
CA SER A 274 5.58 11.17 8.21
C SER A 274 4.29 10.90 8.99
N VAL A 275 4.37 10.12 10.07
CA VAL A 275 3.24 9.83 10.96
C VAL A 275 2.72 11.12 11.59
N GLN A 276 3.61 11.99 12.08
CA GLN A 276 3.22 13.29 12.67
C GLN A 276 2.49 14.16 11.65
N GLU A 277 3.01 14.24 10.43
CA GLU A 277 2.37 15.04 9.38
C GLU A 277 1.03 14.42 8.96
N LEU A 278 0.91 13.12 8.79
CA LEU A 278 -0.37 12.48 8.46
C LEU A 278 -1.43 12.66 9.56
N LYS A 279 -1.03 12.59 10.84
CA LYS A 279 -1.94 12.92 11.95
C LYS A 279 -2.44 14.37 11.86
N ARG A 280 -1.56 15.31 11.52
CA ARG A 280 -1.91 16.71 11.28
C ARG A 280 -2.88 16.86 10.11
N LEU A 281 -2.59 16.23 8.97
CA LEU A 281 -3.42 16.26 7.76
C LEU A 281 -4.80 15.64 8.02
N ALA A 282 -4.84 14.45 8.63
CA ALA A 282 -6.09 13.76 8.95
C ALA A 282 -7.00 14.56 9.90
N SER A 283 -6.40 15.29 10.85
CA SER A 283 -7.16 16.15 11.77
C SER A 283 -7.63 17.47 11.13
N ALA A 284 -6.98 17.92 10.06
CA ALA A 284 -7.31 19.16 9.35
C ALA A 284 -8.38 18.99 8.26
N VAL A 285 -8.80 17.74 7.98
CA VAL A 285 -9.79 17.45 6.94
C VAL A 285 -11.12 18.13 7.25
N ILE A 286 -11.67 18.78 6.24
CA ILE A 286 -13.01 19.35 6.28
C ILE A 286 -13.97 18.40 5.57
N ILE A 287 -14.82 17.70 6.34
CA ILE A 287 -15.90 16.90 5.76
C ILE A 287 -17.07 17.84 5.47
N PRO A 288 -17.42 18.08 4.19
CA PRO A 288 -18.59 18.89 3.88
C PRO A 288 -19.85 18.21 4.46
N PRO A 289 -20.81 18.96 4.99
CA PRO A 289 -22.06 18.39 5.47
C PRO A 289 -22.71 17.60 4.33
N ALA A 290 -23.16 16.38 4.62
CA ALA A 290 -23.81 15.50 3.65
C ALA A 290 -24.87 16.30 2.88
N SER A 291 -24.70 16.43 1.57
CA SER A 291 -25.67 17.15 0.74
C SER A 291 -27.03 16.47 0.85
N ALA A 292 -28.10 17.25 1.08
CA ALA A 292 -29.47 16.76 1.26
C ALA A 292 -30.06 16.00 0.06
N ALA A 293 -29.24 15.68 -0.95
CA ALA A 293 -29.65 15.00 -2.17
C ALA A 293 -29.84 13.47 -2.04
N SER A 294 -29.44 12.85 -0.91
CA SER A 294 -29.57 11.39 -0.68
C SER A 294 -30.84 11.00 0.10
N ARG A 295 -31.79 11.91 0.35
CA ARG A 295 -33.06 11.63 1.05
C ARG A 295 -34.27 11.44 0.14
N MET A 296 -34.07 11.38 -1.17
CA MET A 296 -35.14 11.14 -2.16
C MET A 296 -34.72 10.06 -3.13
N ALA A 297 -34.52 8.84 -2.67
CA ALA A 297 -34.51 7.62 -3.51
C ALA A 297 -35.07 6.47 -2.69
#